data_bf077ed28ee3108e636d3b51f8b83e2d
#
_entry.id   bf077ed28ee3108e636d3b51f8b83e2d
#
_cell.length_a   1.000
_cell.length_b   1.000
_cell.length_c   1.000
_cell.angle_alpha   90.00
_cell.angle_beta   90.00
_cell.angle_gamma   90.00
#
_symmetry.space_group_name_H-M   'P 1'
#
loop_
_entity.id
_entity.type
_entity.pdbx_description
1 polymer ?
#
loop_
_entity_poly.entity_id
_entity_poly.type
_entity_poly.pdbx_seq_one_letter_code
_entity_poly.pdbx_strand_id
1 'polypeptide(L)'
;MNIPDYQSLMLPVLVASSRGEVRVGTVVDELASQLGLSLEERSELLPSGKQTLFANRVHWAKTYLAQAGLIENTRRGHFKITPRGQQTLGAQPSHIDNAFLSQFDEFQEFKRRARESQSGPVEAQAEAEERAFGNATETPDEIMRRSQKQIDAALAQDLLERVRAAPPEFFERLIVNLLLSLGYGGSRADNPGRTLGRSGDDGVDGVVDQDALGLDRVYIQAKRYAAGNNIGSGPIRDFLAAWTVAGVAGLAAAAVIHSWRAMPQKSKLPLSAPRATMA
;
A
#
# COMPACT_ATOMS: atom_id res chain seq x y z
N MET A 1 -2.79 6.23 -23.30
CA MET A 1 -1.39 5.78 -23.54
C MET A 1 -0.89 5.19 -22.24
N ASN A 2 0.03 4.24 -22.27
CA ASN A 2 0.56 3.68 -21.04
C ASN A 2 1.80 4.49 -20.61
N ILE A 3 1.95 4.81 -19.32
CA ILE A 3 3.12 5.52 -18.78
C ILE A 3 4.39 4.73 -19.15
N PRO A 4 5.38 5.33 -19.83
CA PRO A 4 6.60 4.65 -20.25
C PRO A 4 7.33 4.02 -19.04
N ASP A 5 7.94 2.86 -19.27
CA ASP A 5 8.80 2.23 -18.26
C ASP A 5 10.11 3.02 -18.06
N TYR A 6 10.82 2.71 -16.96
CA TYR A 6 12.02 3.45 -16.59
C TYR A 6 13.19 3.26 -17.57
N GLN A 7 13.27 2.14 -18.29
CA GLN A 7 14.32 1.90 -19.28
C GLN A 7 14.10 2.76 -20.52
N SER A 8 12.88 2.85 -21.01
CA SER A 8 12.49 3.76 -22.09
C SER A 8 12.79 5.23 -21.78
N LEU A 9 12.84 5.59 -20.49
CA LEU A 9 13.15 6.95 -20.02
C LEU A 9 14.65 7.24 -19.87
N MET A 10 15.53 6.23 -19.91
CA MET A 10 16.97 6.45 -19.71
C MET A 10 17.57 7.36 -20.79
N LEU A 11 17.34 7.09 -22.06
CA LEU A 11 17.84 7.95 -23.15
C LEU A 11 17.27 9.37 -23.10
N PRO A 12 15.96 9.59 -22.94
CA PRO A 12 15.39 10.93 -22.73
C PRO A 12 16.00 11.70 -21.55
N VAL A 13 16.24 11.04 -20.41
CA VAL A 13 16.86 11.65 -19.22
C VAL A 13 18.31 12.04 -19.51
N LEU A 14 19.07 11.19 -20.19
CA LEU A 14 20.45 11.50 -20.59
C LEU A 14 20.49 12.68 -21.56
N VAL A 15 19.59 12.73 -22.55
CA VAL A 15 19.45 13.86 -23.49
C VAL A 15 19.11 15.16 -22.74
N ALA A 16 18.18 15.12 -21.78
CA ALA A 16 17.84 16.31 -20.98
C ALA A 16 19.06 16.86 -20.23
N SER A 17 19.95 15.98 -19.73
CA SER A 17 21.16 16.38 -19.01
C SER A 17 22.28 16.95 -19.90
N SER A 18 22.20 16.80 -21.23
CA SER A 18 23.23 17.32 -22.16
C SER A 18 23.28 18.86 -22.21
N ARG A 19 22.21 19.52 -21.75
CA ARG A 19 22.11 20.98 -21.68
C ARG A 19 22.87 21.61 -20.50
N GLY A 20 23.49 20.82 -19.67
CA GLY A 20 24.19 21.23 -18.44
C GLY A 20 23.57 20.70 -17.17
N GLU A 21 23.75 21.43 -16.07
CA GLU A 21 23.12 21.03 -14.78
C GLU A 21 21.60 21.21 -14.84
N VAL A 22 20.86 20.14 -14.57
CA VAL A 22 19.39 20.12 -14.59
C VAL A 22 18.81 19.64 -13.24
N ARG A 23 17.62 20.13 -12.92
CA ARG A 23 16.86 19.68 -11.76
C ARG A 23 15.95 18.50 -12.17
N VAL A 24 15.95 17.43 -11.40
CA VAL A 24 15.15 16.23 -11.72
C VAL A 24 13.65 16.53 -11.87
N GLY A 25 13.07 17.39 -11.02
CA GLY A 25 11.67 17.79 -11.15
C GLY A 25 11.36 18.47 -12.48
N THR A 26 12.25 19.37 -12.95
CA THR A 26 12.11 20.02 -14.26
C THR A 26 12.16 19.00 -15.40
N VAL A 27 13.06 18.01 -15.30
CA VAL A 27 13.15 16.93 -16.30
C VAL A 27 11.88 16.07 -16.31
N VAL A 28 11.28 15.79 -15.14
CA VAL A 28 9.98 15.09 -15.06
C VAL A 28 8.89 15.84 -15.80
N ASP A 29 8.77 17.16 -15.57
CA ASP A 29 7.74 17.99 -16.20
C ASP A 29 7.96 18.11 -17.72
N GLU A 30 9.20 18.31 -18.15
CA GLU A 30 9.57 18.37 -19.57
C GLU A 30 9.26 17.05 -20.29
N LEU A 31 9.70 15.92 -19.74
CA LEU A 31 9.46 14.62 -20.34
C LEU A 31 7.98 14.24 -20.36
N ALA A 32 7.23 14.57 -19.29
CA ALA A 32 5.79 14.36 -19.28
C ALA A 32 5.08 15.15 -20.39
N SER A 33 5.57 16.36 -20.70
CA SER A 33 5.03 17.19 -21.78
C SER A 33 5.44 16.68 -23.15
N GLN A 34 6.71 16.30 -23.34
CA GLN A 34 7.22 15.73 -24.60
C GLN A 34 6.55 14.42 -25.00
N LEU A 35 6.26 13.58 -24.01
CA LEU A 35 5.60 12.28 -24.20
C LEU A 35 4.07 12.40 -24.29
N GLY A 36 3.50 13.60 -24.12
CA GLY A 36 2.07 13.84 -24.23
C GLY A 36 1.24 13.18 -23.13
N LEU A 37 1.80 12.99 -21.93
CA LEU A 37 1.07 12.36 -20.82
C LEU A 37 -0.13 13.23 -20.40
N SER A 38 -1.28 12.59 -20.25
CA SER A 38 -2.50 13.21 -19.75
C SER A 38 -2.36 13.64 -18.29
N LEU A 39 -3.26 14.49 -17.81
CA LEU A 39 -3.29 14.90 -16.39
C LEU A 39 -3.49 13.70 -15.45
N GLU A 40 -4.28 12.72 -15.86
CA GLU A 40 -4.51 11.49 -15.10
C GLU A 40 -3.23 10.67 -14.98
N GLU A 41 -2.51 10.44 -16.11
CA GLU A 41 -1.25 9.70 -16.14
C GLU A 41 -0.14 10.43 -15.33
N ARG A 42 -0.09 11.77 -15.36
CA ARG A 42 0.86 12.56 -14.55
C ARG A 42 0.55 12.49 -13.05
N SER A 43 -0.71 12.36 -12.67
CA SER A 43 -1.16 12.29 -11.28
C SER A 43 -1.26 10.88 -10.74
N GLU A 44 -1.06 9.83 -11.55
CA GLU A 44 -1.08 8.45 -11.11
C GLU A 44 -0.03 8.23 -10.03
N LEU A 45 -0.49 7.89 -8.82
CA LEU A 45 0.36 7.70 -7.66
C LEU A 45 0.82 6.25 -7.53
N LEU A 46 2.04 6.07 -7.07
CA LEU A 46 2.45 4.79 -6.50
C LEU A 46 1.50 4.39 -5.36
N PRO A 47 1.34 3.08 -5.09
CA PRO A 47 0.48 2.60 -3.99
C PRO A 47 0.78 3.23 -2.61
N SER A 48 1.96 3.82 -2.41
CA SER A 48 2.30 4.57 -1.19
C SER A 48 1.62 5.94 -1.08
N GLY A 49 1.07 6.46 -2.18
CA GLY A 49 0.50 7.81 -2.25
C GLY A 49 1.51 8.95 -2.11
N LYS A 50 2.82 8.66 -2.02
CA LYS A 50 3.86 9.68 -1.75
C LYS A 50 4.53 10.25 -2.99
N GLN A 51 4.49 9.55 -4.11
CA GLN A 51 5.15 9.92 -5.35
C GLN A 51 4.33 9.44 -6.54
N THR A 52 4.37 10.18 -7.65
CA THR A 52 3.74 9.74 -8.89
C THR A 52 4.56 8.62 -9.54
N LEU A 53 3.86 7.71 -10.23
CA LEU A 53 4.46 6.58 -10.93
C LEU A 53 5.49 7.07 -11.97
N PHE A 54 5.12 8.07 -12.77
CA PHE A 54 6.01 8.63 -13.79
C PHE A 54 7.28 9.25 -13.17
N ALA A 55 7.14 10.08 -12.12
CA ALA A 55 8.30 10.66 -11.44
C ALA A 55 9.21 9.57 -10.84
N ASN A 56 8.65 8.51 -10.27
CA ASN A 56 9.43 7.38 -9.77
C ASN A 56 10.26 6.73 -10.89
N ARG A 57 9.66 6.47 -12.04
CA ARG A 57 10.35 5.88 -13.20
C ARG A 57 11.46 6.77 -13.74
N VAL A 58 11.27 8.10 -13.81
CA VAL A 58 12.33 9.06 -14.16
C VAL A 58 13.46 9.06 -13.13
N HIS A 59 13.13 8.99 -11.83
CA HIS A 59 14.14 8.89 -10.77
C HIS A 59 14.97 7.61 -10.87
N TRP A 60 14.37 6.47 -11.20
CA TRP A 60 15.09 5.22 -11.40
C TRP A 60 15.95 5.25 -12.65
N ALA A 61 15.45 5.77 -13.77
CA ALA A 61 16.25 6.00 -14.99
C ALA A 61 17.49 6.84 -14.69
N LYS A 62 17.32 7.97 -13.98
CA LYS A 62 18.44 8.80 -13.51
C LYS A 62 19.41 8.02 -12.62
N THR A 63 18.90 7.24 -11.68
CA THR A 63 19.75 6.48 -10.76
C THR A 63 20.63 5.47 -11.51
N TYR A 64 20.09 4.73 -12.45
CA TYR A 64 20.85 3.76 -13.23
C TYR A 64 21.88 4.40 -14.15
N LEU A 65 21.54 5.52 -14.79
CA LEU A 65 22.50 6.32 -15.56
C LEU A 65 23.66 6.83 -14.69
N ALA A 66 23.38 7.23 -13.45
CA ALA A 66 24.41 7.65 -12.49
C ALA A 66 25.29 6.48 -12.06
N GLN A 67 24.72 5.29 -11.82
CA GLN A 67 25.48 4.09 -11.48
C GLN A 67 26.37 3.59 -12.64
N ALA A 68 25.98 3.88 -13.89
CA ALA A 68 26.80 3.61 -15.07
C ALA A 68 27.83 4.73 -15.37
N GLY A 69 27.86 5.79 -14.59
CA GLY A 69 28.78 6.93 -14.76
C GLY A 69 28.46 7.80 -15.98
N LEU A 70 27.24 7.73 -16.53
CA LEU A 70 26.82 8.57 -17.66
C LEU A 70 26.36 9.96 -17.24
N ILE A 71 25.88 10.09 -16.01
CA ILE A 71 25.55 11.36 -15.35
C ILE A 71 26.17 11.39 -13.95
N GLU A 72 26.35 12.58 -13.41
CA GLU A 72 26.79 12.77 -12.02
C GLU A 72 25.82 13.65 -11.23
N ASN A 73 25.61 13.34 -9.96
CA ASN A 73 24.83 14.18 -9.07
C ASN A 73 25.70 15.33 -8.58
N THR A 74 25.24 16.59 -8.78
CA THR A 74 25.99 17.80 -8.39
C THR A 74 25.57 18.30 -7.01
N ARG A 75 24.28 18.40 -6.78
CA ARG A 75 23.65 18.77 -5.51
C ARG A 75 22.29 18.11 -5.37
N ARG A 76 21.65 18.24 -4.23
CA ARG A 76 20.35 17.58 -3.98
C ARG A 76 19.33 17.90 -5.08
N GLY A 77 18.88 16.83 -5.76
CA GLY A 77 17.90 16.92 -6.83
C GLY A 77 18.41 17.46 -8.15
N HIS A 78 19.73 17.67 -8.31
CA HIS A 78 20.36 18.16 -9.55
C HIS A 78 21.41 17.16 -10.05
N PHE A 79 21.58 17.11 -11.34
CA PHE A 79 22.55 16.26 -12.00
C PHE A 79 22.97 16.86 -13.34
N LYS A 80 24.10 16.43 -13.86
CA LYS A 80 24.62 16.79 -15.17
C LYS A 80 25.21 15.59 -15.88
N ILE A 81 25.34 15.70 -17.20
CA ILE A 81 26.00 14.70 -18.03
C ILE A 81 27.51 14.66 -17.75
N THR A 82 28.08 13.46 -17.79
CA THR A 82 29.54 13.28 -17.73
C THR A 82 30.17 13.27 -19.13
N PRO A 83 31.51 13.38 -19.27
CA PRO A 83 32.19 13.19 -20.57
C PRO A 83 31.83 11.83 -21.20
N ARG A 84 31.72 10.76 -20.40
CA ARG A 84 31.28 9.43 -20.88
C ARG A 84 29.85 9.47 -21.41
N GLY A 85 28.93 10.14 -20.70
CA GLY A 85 27.55 10.34 -21.16
C GLY A 85 27.49 11.12 -22.48
N GLN A 86 28.32 12.14 -22.65
CA GLN A 86 28.43 12.88 -23.91
C GLN A 86 28.92 12.00 -25.07
N GLN A 87 29.94 11.16 -24.84
CA GLN A 87 30.42 10.19 -25.82
C GLN A 87 29.33 9.19 -26.20
N THR A 88 28.58 8.70 -25.17
CA THR A 88 27.45 7.80 -25.40
C THR A 88 26.37 8.45 -26.26
N LEU A 89 25.99 9.68 -26.00
CA LEU A 89 25.05 10.42 -26.86
C LEU A 89 25.60 10.68 -28.26
N GLY A 90 26.89 10.96 -28.36
CA GLY A 90 27.57 11.16 -29.65
C GLY A 90 27.53 9.92 -30.56
N ALA A 91 27.49 8.75 -29.99
CA ALA A 91 27.31 7.48 -30.71
C ALA A 91 25.85 7.24 -31.17
N GLN A 92 24.92 8.12 -30.85
CA GLN A 92 23.50 8.10 -31.25
C GLN A 92 22.82 6.71 -30.98
N PRO A 93 22.84 6.19 -29.76
CA PRO A 93 22.18 4.93 -29.45
C PRO A 93 20.68 5.02 -29.72
N SER A 94 20.08 4.00 -30.30
CA SER A 94 18.63 3.94 -30.52
C SER A 94 17.84 3.83 -29.21
N HIS A 95 18.43 3.22 -28.19
CA HIS A 95 17.87 3.06 -26.85
C HIS A 95 18.99 2.86 -25.83
N ILE A 96 18.70 3.14 -24.58
CA ILE A 96 19.55 2.83 -23.43
C ILE A 96 18.67 2.04 -22.44
N ASP A 97 19.10 0.84 -22.11
CA ASP A 97 18.44 -0.07 -21.18
C ASP A 97 19.46 -0.69 -20.22
N ASN A 98 19.04 -1.58 -19.35
CA ASN A 98 19.92 -2.27 -18.42
C ASN A 98 20.97 -3.13 -19.14
N ALA A 99 20.65 -3.69 -20.29
CA ALA A 99 21.58 -4.47 -21.11
C ALA A 99 22.67 -3.56 -21.66
N PHE A 100 22.30 -2.40 -22.20
CA PHE A 100 23.25 -1.39 -22.64
C PHE A 100 24.15 -0.91 -21.50
N LEU A 101 23.58 -0.62 -20.31
CA LEU A 101 24.35 -0.18 -19.15
C LEU A 101 25.32 -1.25 -18.63
N SER A 102 25.08 -2.52 -18.87
CA SER A 102 25.93 -3.61 -18.43
C SER A 102 27.31 -3.65 -19.11
N GLN A 103 27.56 -2.87 -20.14
CA GLN A 103 28.90 -2.68 -20.70
C GLN A 103 29.85 -1.84 -19.81
N PHE A 104 29.30 -1.13 -18.81
CA PHE A 104 30.08 -0.27 -17.90
C PHE A 104 30.39 -1.01 -16.60
N ASP A 105 31.68 -1.03 -16.21
CA ASP A 105 32.17 -1.77 -15.04
C ASP A 105 31.49 -1.28 -13.74
N GLU A 106 31.27 0.03 -13.60
CA GLU A 106 30.62 0.61 -12.43
C GLU A 106 29.18 0.11 -12.27
N PHE A 107 28.48 -0.09 -13.38
CA PHE A 107 27.12 -0.65 -13.34
C PHE A 107 27.12 -2.13 -13.01
N GLN A 108 28.09 -2.88 -13.52
CA GLN A 108 28.27 -4.29 -13.14
C GLN A 108 28.60 -4.43 -11.66
N GLU A 109 29.45 -3.55 -11.12
CA GLU A 109 29.75 -3.54 -9.70
C GLU A 109 28.56 -3.14 -8.82
N PHE A 110 27.74 -2.20 -9.30
CA PHE A 110 26.47 -1.88 -8.64
C PHE A 110 25.54 -3.11 -8.58
N LYS A 111 25.39 -3.85 -9.68
CA LYS A 111 24.63 -5.11 -9.72
C LYS A 111 25.22 -6.14 -8.74
N ARG A 112 26.53 -6.31 -8.69
CA ARG A 112 27.21 -7.24 -7.78
C ARG A 112 26.95 -6.87 -6.31
N ARG A 113 27.07 -5.62 -5.94
CA ARG A 113 26.76 -5.14 -4.58
C ARG A 113 25.29 -5.38 -4.18
N ALA A 114 24.38 -5.20 -5.12
CA ALA A 114 22.98 -5.51 -4.89
C ALA A 114 22.73 -7.02 -4.64
N ARG A 115 23.50 -7.90 -5.29
CA ARG A 115 23.47 -9.36 -5.02
C ARG A 115 23.98 -9.70 -3.63
N GLU A 116 25.15 -9.20 -3.28
CA GLU A 116 25.82 -9.49 -2.00
C GLU A 116 24.98 -9.05 -0.79
N SER A 117 24.13 -8.05 -0.95
CA SER A 117 23.22 -7.59 0.10
C SER A 117 21.98 -8.48 0.31
N GLN A 118 21.72 -9.42 -0.61
CA GLN A 118 20.61 -10.35 -0.50
C GLN A 118 21.09 -11.69 0.09
N SER A 119 20.75 -11.93 1.36
CA SER A 119 21.02 -13.19 2.04
C SER A 119 20.00 -14.24 1.62
N GLY A 120 20.30 -15.11 0.65
CA GLY A 120 19.40 -16.15 0.20
C GLY A 120 20.07 -17.22 -0.68
N PRO A 121 19.40 -18.35 -1.00
CA PRO A 121 19.91 -19.36 -1.93
C PRO A 121 20.23 -18.77 -3.30
N VAL A 122 21.28 -19.27 -3.95
CA VAL A 122 21.80 -18.77 -5.24
C VAL A 122 20.71 -18.68 -6.34
N GLU A 123 19.77 -19.63 -6.36
CA GLU A 123 18.66 -19.67 -7.31
C GLU A 123 17.67 -18.51 -7.07
N ALA A 124 17.34 -18.23 -5.82
CA ALA A 124 16.48 -17.09 -5.48
C ALA A 124 17.14 -15.72 -5.77
N GLN A 125 18.47 -15.66 -5.70
CA GLN A 125 19.25 -14.46 -6.04
C GLN A 125 19.25 -14.22 -7.55
N ALA A 126 19.39 -15.27 -8.37
CA ALA A 126 19.35 -15.19 -9.84
C ALA A 126 17.97 -14.73 -10.35
N GLU A 127 16.89 -15.29 -9.79
CA GLU A 127 15.53 -14.84 -10.11
C GLU A 127 15.24 -13.39 -9.68
N ALA A 128 15.74 -13.00 -8.51
CA ALA A 128 15.60 -11.62 -8.02
C ALA A 128 16.37 -10.62 -8.89
N GLU A 129 17.54 -11.03 -9.40
CA GLU A 129 18.33 -10.23 -10.34
C GLU A 129 17.65 -10.07 -11.69
N GLU A 130 17.14 -11.16 -12.26
CA GLU A 130 16.40 -11.10 -13.51
C GLU A 130 15.17 -10.19 -13.41
N ARG A 131 14.51 -10.19 -12.25
CA ARG A 131 13.41 -9.28 -11.94
C ARG A 131 13.84 -7.83 -11.72
N ALA A 132 14.99 -7.59 -11.09
CA ALA A 132 15.47 -6.25 -10.77
C ALA A 132 16.25 -5.58 -11.93
N PHE A 133 17.01 -6.34 -12.70
CA PHE A 133 17.96 -5.85 -13.70
C PHE A 133 17.78 -6.43 -15.11
N GLY A 134 16.86 -7.40 -15.30
CA GLY A 134 16.55 -7.99 -16.60
C GLY A 134 15.65 -7.06 -17.44
N ASN A 135 14.86 -7.65 -18.33
CA ASN A 135 13.86 -6.90 -19.15
C ASN A 135 12.66 -6.41 -18.35
N ALA A 136 12.78 -6.26 -17.02
CA ALA A 136 11.70 -5.77 -16.17
C ALA A 136 11.37 -4.32 -16.53
N THR A 137 10.13 -4.08 -16.89
CA THR A 137 9.58 -2.75 -17.15
C THR A 137 9.20 -2.02 -15.86
N GLU A 138 9.15 -2.74 -14.74
CA GLU A 138 8.82 -2.22 -13.41
C GLU A 138 10.08 -1.80 -12.65
N THR A 139 9.98 -0.72 -11.89
CA THR A 139 11.04 -0.28 -10.99
C THR A 139 11.13 -1.19 -9.75
N PRO A 140 12.28 -1.22 -9.04
CA PRO A 140 12.41 -1.94 -7.77
C PRO A 140 11.34 -1.55 -6.73
N ASP A 141 10.93 -0.29 -6.68
CA ASP A 141 9.83 0.18 -5.83
C ASP A 141 8.49 -0.44 -6.24
N GLU A 142 8.20 -0.54 -7.53
CA GLU A 142 6.98 -1.16 -8.06
C GLU A 142 6.94 -2.66 -7.72
N ILE A 143 8.05 -3.35 -7.91
CA ILE A 143 8.20 -4.79 -7.58
C ILE A 143 8.01 -5.03 -6.09
N MET A 144 8.69 -4.28 -5.22
CA MET A 144 8.59 -4.40 -3.78
C MET A 144 7.15 -4.22 -3.30
N ARG A 145 6.46 -3.20 -3.82
CA ARG A 145 5.07 -2.90 -3.44
C ARG A 145 4.09 -3.93 -3.96
N ARG A 146 4.31 -4.46 -5.17
CA ARG A 146 3.50 -5.56 -5.70
C ARG A 146 3.67 -6.79 -4.82
N SER A 147 4.90 -7.13 -4.45
CA SER A 147 5.18 -8.26 -3.57
C SER A 147 4.56 -8.09 -2.19
N GLN A 148 4.63 -6.88 -1.61
CA GLN A 148 3.96 -6.57 -0.34
C GLN A 148 2.45 -6.77 -0.44
N LYS A 149 1.80 -6.25 -1.50
CA LYS A 149 0.36 -6.46 -1.71
C LYS A 149 -0.01 -7.94 -1.85
N GLN A 150 0.84 -8.73 -2.50
CA GLN A 150 0.62 -10.18 -2.61
C GLN A 150 0.71 -10.87 -1.26
N ILE A 151 1.73 -10.52 -0.45
CA ILE A 151 1.88 -11.04 0.91
C ILE A 151 0.70 -10.63 1.79
N ASP A 152 0.30 -9.36 1.76
CA ASP A 152 -0.84 -8.85 2.54
C ASP A 152 -2.15 -9.54 2.13
N ALA A 153 -2.37 -9.77 0.83
CA ALA A 153 -3.54 -10.49 0.34
C ALA A 153 -3.53 -11.96 0.76
N ALA A 154 -2.37 -12.64 0.69
CA ALA A 154 -2.23 -14.02 1.14
C ALA A 154 -2.46 -14.14 2.64
N LEU A 155 -1.88 -13.22 3.44
CA LEU A 155 -2.07 -13.16 4.88
C LEU A 155 -3.54 -12.91 5.25
N ALA A 156 -4.19 -11.95 4.58
CA ALA A 156 -5.61 -11.67 4.79
C ALA A 156 -6.48 -12.90 4.52
N GLN A 157 -6.17 -13.64 3.46
CA GLN A 157 -6.88 -14.88 3.12
C GLN A 157 -6.65 -15.98 4.19
N ASP A 158 -5.41 -16.20 4.61
CA ASP A 158 -5.08 -17.19 5.65
C ASP A 158 -5.77 -16.84 6.99
N LEU A 159 -5.70 -15.57 7.41
CA LEU A 159 -6.39 -15.10 8.61
C LEU A 159 -7.91 -15.31 8.52
N LEU A 160 -8.52 -14.99 7.38
CA LEU A 160 -9.95 -15.19 7.17
C LEU A 160 -10.34 -16.67 7.25
N GLU A 161 -9.54 -17.57 6.67
CA GLU A 161 -9.76 -19.01 6.74
C GLU A 161 -9.67 -19.53 8.19
N ARG A 162 -8.66 -19.08 8.95
CA ARG A 162 -8.51 -19.43 10.37
C ARG A 162 -9.69 -18.94 11.19
N VAL A 163 -10.16 -17.71 10.98
CA VAL A 163 -11.33 -17.16 11.66
C VAL A 163 -12.59 -17.95 11.31
N ARG A 164 -12.74 -18.37 10.06
CA ARG A 164 -13.88 -19.20 9.62
C ARG A 164 -13.85 -20.61 10.20
N ALA A 165 -12.68 -21.19 10.38
CA ALA A 165 -12.51 -22.52 10.96
C ALA A 165 -12.65 -22.54 12.49
N ALA A 166 -12.45 -21.40 13.14
CA ALA A 166 -12.50 -21.29 14.60
C ALA A 166 -13.94 -21.44 15.15
N PRO A 167 -14.12 -21.83 16.43
CA PRO A 167 -15.43 -21.86 17.07
C PRO A 167 -16.12 -20.48 17.09
N PRO A 168 -17.48 -20.41 17.13
CA PRO A 168 -18.20 -19.14 17.20
C PRO A 168 -17.75 -18.22 18.33
N GLU A 169 -17.53 -18.76 19.52
CA GLU A 169 -17.08 -18.00 20.70
C GLU A 169 -15.69 -17.36 20.50
N PHE A 170 -14.86 -17.95 19.66
CA PHE A 170 -13.59 -17.33 19.27
C PHE A 170 -13.82 -16.07 18.44
N PHE A 171 -14.77 -16.13 17.52
CA PHE A 171 -15.11 -15.00 16.66
C PHE A 171 -15.66 -13.82 17.47
N GLU A 172 -16.58 -14.08 18.40
CA GLU A 172 -17.13 -13.08 19.32
C GLU A 172 -16.02 -12.38 20.12
N ARG A 173 -15.11 -13.15 20.73
CA ARG A 173 -13.96 -12.61 21.46
C ARG A 173 -13.00 -11.84 20.56
N LEU A 174 -12.80 -12.30 19.33
CA LEU A 174 -11.94 -11.61 18.36
C LEU A 174 -12.47 -10.21 18.05
N ILE A 175 -13.78 -10.06 17.84
CA ILE A 175 -14.40 -8.75 17.57
C ILE A 175 -14.27 -7.81 18.75
N VAL A 176 -14.51 -8.29 19.98
CA VAL A 176 -14.30 -7.48 21.19
C VAL A 176 -12.84 -7.03 21.31
N ASN A 177 -11.89 -7.95 21.16
CA ASN A 177 -10.45 -7.62 21.21
C ASN A 177 -10.01 -6.66 20.10
N LEU A 178 -10.59 -6.77 18.90
CA LEU A 178 -10.32 -5.85 17.80
C LEU A 178 -10.77 -4.42 18.15
N LEU A 179 -11.97 -4.27 18.72
CA LEU A 179 -12.48 -2.96 19.15
C LEU A 179 -11.61 -2.36 20.25
N LEU A 180 -11.20 -3.17 21.23
CA LEU A 180 -10.27 -2.75 22.28
C LEU A 180 -8.92 -2.28 21.69
N SER A 181 -8.39 -3.02 20.71
CA SER A 181 -7.15 -2.66 20.01
C SER A 181 -7.27 -1.38 19.16
N LEU A 182 -8.47 -1.04 18.72
CA LEU A 182 -8.79 0.20 18.02
C LEU A 182 -8.97 1.40 18.96
N GLY A 183 -8.88 1.18 20.29
CA GLY A 183 -8.96 2.23 21.30
C GLY A 183 -10.33 2.40 21.96
N TYR A 184 -11.28 1.53 21.66
CA TYR A 184 -12.50 1.44 22.47
C TYR A 184 -12.18 0.76 23.82
N GLY A 185 -13.04 0.95 24.82
CA GLY A 185 -12.87 0.28 26.12
C GLY A 185 -12.46 1.20 27.26
N GLY A 186 -12.23 2.48 26.98
CA GLY A 186 -11.92 3.48 28.00
C GLY A 186 -10.61 3.26 28.75
N SER A 187 -10.38 4.02 29.82
CA SER A 187 -9.18 3.94 30.67
C SER A 187 -9.32 2.98 31.85
N ARG A 188 -10.42 2.30 32.02
CA ARG A 188 -10.62 1.37 33.13
C ARG A 188 -9.86 0.07 32.85
N ALA A 189 -8.68 -0.03 33.43
CA ALA A 189 -7.79 -1.21 33.33
C ALA A 189 -8.44 -2.53 33.79
N ASP A 190 -9.49 -2.45 34.64
CA ASP A 190 -10.07 -3.64 35.28
C ASP A 190 -11.15 -4.35 34.46
N ASN A 191 -11.76 -3.71 33.45
CA ASN A 191 -12.73 -4.37 32.56
C ASN A 191 -13.07 -3.53 31.31
N PRO A 192 -12.15 -3.38 30.33
CA PRO A 192 -12.35 -2.52 29.18
C PRO A 192 -13.40 -3.03 28.18
N GLY A 193 -13.77 -4.27 28.26
CA GLY A 193 -14.79 -4.94 27.45
C GLY A 193 -14.96 -6.37 27.87
N ARG A 194 -16.16 -6.90 27.78
CA ARG A 194 -16.46 -8.29 28.10
C ARG A 194 -17.35 -8.92 27.03
N THR A 195 -17.09 -10.19 26.79
CA THR A 195 -18.01 -11.03 26.04
C THR A 195 -19.14 -11.44 26.98
N LEU A 196 -20.37 -11.34 26.52
CA LEU A 196 -21.59 -11.71 27.26
C LEU A 196 -22.06 -13.12 26.85
N GLY A 197 -21.15 -14.08 26.79
CA GLY A 197 -21.43 -15.43 26.30
C GLY A 197 -22.33 -16.26 27.25
N ARG A 198 -23.61 -15.89 27.42
CA ARG A 198 -24.63 -16.74 28.02
C ARG A 198 -25.87 -16.80 27.15
N SER A 199 -26.39 -18.00 26.94
CA SER A 199 -27.67 -18.25 26.31
C SER A 199 -28.78 -17.51 27.09
N GLY A 200 -29.34 -16.44 26.52
CA GLY A 200 -30.40 -15.66 27.14
C GLY A 200 -30.21 -14.12 27.07
N ASP A 201 -29.11 -13.61 26.52
CA ASP A 201 -28.80 -12.17 26.52
C ASP A 201 -29.27 -11.45 25.24
N ASP A 202 -30.48 -11.72 24.76
CA ASP A 202 -31.15 -11.06 23.61
C ASP A 202 -30.27 -10.89 22.35
N GLY A 203 -29.28 -11.78 22.18
CA GLY A 203 -28.38 -11.82 21.02
C GLY A 203 -27.22 -10.80 21.07
N VAL A 204 -26.86 -10.28 22.22
CA VAL A 204 -25.68 -9.45 22.42
C VAL A 204 -24.48 -10.33 22.81
N ASP A 205 -23.43 -10.35 22.00
CA ASP A 205 -22.25 -11.18 22.20
C ASP A 205 -21.14 -10.47 22.98
N GLY A 206 -21.17 -9.13 23.02
CA GLY A 206 -20.20 -8.36 23.77
C GLY A 206 -20.61 -6.90 23.99
N VAL A 207 -19.97 -6.28 24.99
CA VAL A 207 -20.12 -4.87 25.32
C VAL A 207 -18.74 -4.26 25.54
N VAL A 208 -18.49 -3.10 24.94
CA VAL A 208 -17.26 -2.33 25.10
C VAL A 208 -17.62 -0.90 25.43
N ASP A 209 -16.95 -0.29 26.41
CA ASP A 209 -17.13 1.13 26.69
C ASP A 209 -16.59 1.98 25.54
N GLN A 210 -17.33 3.00 25.12
CA GLN A 210 -16.94 3.86 24.00
C GLN A 210 -15.92 4.92 24.43
N ASP A 211 -16.07 5.42 25.64
CA ASP A 211 -15.27 6.51 26.19
C ASP A 211 -14.51 6.12 27.47
N ALA A 212 -13.57 6.96 27.86
CA ALA A 212 -12.73 6.74 29.04
C ALA A 212 -13.50 6.73 30.37
N LEU A 213 -14.72 7.30 30.41
CA LEU A 213 -15.55 7.37 31.59
C LEU A 213 -16.56 6.21 31.68
N GLY A 214 -16.76 5.47 30.55
CA GLY A 214 -17.74 4.39 30.45
C GLY A 214 -19.19 4.88 30.47
N LEU A 215 -19.40 6.11 29.99
CA LEU A 215 -20.76 6.71 29.94
C LEU A 215 -21.53 6.16 28.75
N ASP A 216 -20.86 5.98 27.62
CA ASP A 216 -21.42 5.37 26.42
C ASP A 216 -20.88 3.97 26.19
N ARG A 217 -21.72 3.07 25.66
CA ARG A 217 -21.38 1.68 25.41
C ARG A 217 -21.65 1.27 23.99
N VAL A 218 -20.76 0.44 23.46
CA VAL A 218 -20.93 -0.24 22.17
C VAL A 218 -21.37 -1.66 22.43
N TYR A 219 -22.58 -2.00 22.00
CA TYR A 219 -23.11 -3.37 22.04
C TYR A 219 -22.77 -4.10 20.76
N ILE A 220 -22.32 -5.33 20.86
CA ILE A 220 -21.75 -6.11 19.76
C ILE A 220 -22.60 -7.36 19.57
N GLN A 221 -23.05 -7.57 18.33
CA GLN A 221 -23.53 -8.86 17.88
C GLN A 221 -22.65 -9.33 16.74
N ALA A 222 -22.00 -10.47 16.89
CA ALA A 222 -21.07 -11.04 15.91
C ALA A 222 -21.70 -12.28 15.26
N LYS A 223 -22.08 -12.19 14.00
CA LYS A 223 -22.62 -13.31 13.24
C LYS A 223 -21.65 -13.74 12.14
N ARG A 224 -21.29 -15.03 12.17
CA ARG A 224 -20.45 -15.65 11.15
C ARG A 224 -21.32 -16.35 10.10
N TYR A 225 -21.22 -15.92 8.86
CA TYR A 225 -21.94 -16.52 7.74
C TYR A 225 -21.00 -17.29 6.83
N ALA A 226 -21.50 -18.39 6.25
CA ALA A 226 -20.77 -19.13 5.23
C ALA A 226 -20.59 -18.28 3.96
N ALA A 227 -19.55 -18.58 3.18
CA ALA A 227 -19.31 -17.93 1.91
C ALA A 227 -20.54 -18.11 0.99
N GLY A 228 -21.01 -17.01 0.38
CA GLY A 228 -22.17 -17.02 -0.52
C GLY A 228 -23.53 -16.69 0.12
N ASN A 229 -23.64 -16.68 1.45
CA ASN A 229 -24.86 -16.22 2.10
C ASN A 229 -24.94 -14.69 2.09
N ASN A 230 -25.97 -14.15 1.45
CA ASN A 230 -26.27 -12.71 1.52
C ASN A 230 -27.00 -12.40 2.82
N ILE A 231 -26.56 -11.33 3.50
CA ILE A 231 -27.24 -10.83 4.68
C ILE A 231 -28.38 -9.95 4.24
N GLY A 232 -29.61 -10.40 4.53
CA GLY A 232 -30.81 -9.60 4.38
C GLY A 232 -30.93 -8.54 5.48
N SER A 233 -31.91 -7.63 5.35
CA SER A 233 -32.21 -6.62 6.36
C SER A 233 -32.84 -7.21 7.66
N GLY A 234 -33.26 -8.48 7.64
CA GLY A 234 -33.85 -9.18 8.79
C GLY A 234 -32.96 -9.18 10.02
N PRO A 235 -31.76 -9.80 9.97
CA PRO A 235 -30.85 -9.88 11.12
C PRO A 235 -30.45 -8.52 11.70
N ILE A 236 -30.38 -7.48 10.85
CA ILE A 236 -30.07 -6.10 11.29
C ILE A 236 -31.27 -5.51 12.06
N ARG A 237 -32.50 -5.74 11.55
CA ARG A 237 -33.73 -5.30 12.24
C ARG A 237 -33.93 -6.00 13.56
N ASP A 238 -33.67 -7.31 13.61
CA ASP A 238 -33.80 -8.11 14.84
C ASP A 238 -32.84 -7.61 15.92
N PHE A 239 -31.61 -7.31 15.53
CA PHE A 239 -30.60 -6.70 16.44
C PHE A 239 -31.05 -5.33 16.94
N LEU A 240 -31.51 -4.45 16.05
CA LEU A 240 -32.03 -3.14 16.43
C LEU A 240 -33.30 -3.22 17.31
N ALA A 241 -34.19 -4.19 17.05
CA ALA A 241 -35.37 -4.40 17.85
C ALA A 241 -35.03 -4.89 19.27
N ALA A 242 -34.12 -5.85 19.40
CA ALA A 242 -33.63 -6.32 20.70
C ALA A 242 -33.02 -5.17 21.51
N TRP A 243 -32.27 -4.30 20.84
CA TRP A 243 -31.64 -3.14 21.45
C TRP A 243 -32.65 -2.07 21.94
N THR A 244 -33.69 -1.77 21.16
CA THR A 244 -34.77 -0.82 21.57
C THR A 244 -35.58 -1.34 22.73
N VAL A 245 -35.81 -2.64 22.85
CA VAL A 245 -36.54 -3.26 23.95
C VAL A 245 -35.70 -3.23 25.25
N ALA A 246 -34.39 -3.32 25.17
CA ALA A 246 -33.49 -3.25 26.32
C ALA A 246 -33.38 -1.84 26.96
N GLY A 247 -34.00 -0.82 26.39
CA GLY A 247 -34.03 0.56 26.93
C GLY A 247 -32.66 1.22 27.05
N VAL A 248 -31.69 0.78 26.26
CA VAL A 248 -30.28 1.16 26.37
C VAL A 248 -30.02 2.38 25.48
N ALA A 249 -29.61 3.50 26.09
CA ALA A 249 -29.06 4.64 25.35
C ALA A 249 -27.58 4.36 25.05
N GLY A 250 -27.21 4.13 23.78
CA GLY A 250 -25.82 3.90 23.38
C GLY A 250 -25.69 3.60 21.88
N LEU A 251 -24.48 3.53 21.39
CA LEU A 251 -24.18 3.18 20.00
C LEU A 251 -24.23 1.65 19.81
N ALA A 252 -25.00 1.20 18.81
CA ALA A 252 -25.03 -0.22 18.44
C ALA A 252 -24.10 -0.46 17.25
N ALA A 253 -23.16 -1.42 17.39
CA ALA A 253 -22.32 -1.87 16.31
C ALA A 253 -22.58 -3.36 16.02
N ALA A 254 -23.05 -3.67 14.81
CA ALA A 254 -23.15 -5.05 14.32
C ALA A 254 -21.90 -5.38 13.50
N ALA A 255 -21.11 -6.35 13.99
CA ALA A 255 -19.99 -6.88 13.22
C ALA A 255 -20.44 -8.09 12.42
N VAL A 256 -20.47 -7.97 11.10
CA VAL A 256 -20.83 -9.05 10.21
C VAL A 256 -19.65 -9.34 9.30
N ILE A 257 -19.03 -10.52 9.43
CA ILE A 257 -18.09 -11.00 8.43
C ILE A 257 -18.85 -11.74 7.34
N HIS A 258 -19.06 -11.02 6.27
CA HIS A 258 -19.42 -11.58 4.98
C HIS A 258 -18.15 -11.95 4.21
N SER A 259 -18.24 -12.88 3.25
CA SER A 259 -17.11 -13.14 2.34
C SER A 259 -16.64 -11.82 1.72
N TRP A 260 -15.57 -11.27 2.27
CA TRP A 260 -14.99 -10.02 1.80
C TRP A 260 -14.39 -10.26 0.42
N ARG A 261 -15.15 -9.96 -0.59
CA ARG A 261 -14.60 -9.63 -1.90
C ARG A 261 -13.87 -8.31 -1.70
N ALA A 262 -12.57 -8.27 -1.99
CA ALA A 262 -11.75 -7.07 -1.86
C ALA A 262 -12.55 -5.86 -2.35
N MET A 263 -12.97 -5.00 -1.42
CA MET A 263 -13.47 -3.68 -1.80
C MET A 263 -12.30 -2.90 -2.40
N PRO A 264 -12.49 -2.25 -3.56
CA PRO A 264 -11.48 -1.33 -4.05
C PRO A 264 -11.22 -0.28 -2.96
N GLN A 265 -9.95 -0.01 -2.69
CA GLN A 265 -9.52 1.01 -1.73
C GLN A 265 -9.94 2.42 -2.19
N LYS A 266 -11.23 2.73 -2.10
CA LYS A 266 -11.77 4.08 -2.24
C LYS A 266 -12.89 4.26 -1.23
N SER A 267 -12.52 4.44 0.01
CA SER A 267 -13.19 5.34 0.94
C SER A 267 -12.39 5.36 2.25
N LYS A 268 -11.54 6.37 2.40
CA LYS A 268 -11.27 6.91 3.72
C LYS A 268 -12.63 7.38 4.22
N LEU A 269 -13.26 6.64 5.10
CA LEU A 269 -14.34 7.16 5.93
C LEU A 269 -13.74 8.32 6.73
N PRO A 270 -14.23 9.56 6.58
CA PRO A 270 -13.85 10.63 7.48
C PRO A 270 -14.44 10.29 8.85
N LEU A 271 -13.61 9.90 9.79
CA LEU A 271 -13.92 9.95 11.22
C LEU A 271 -14.01 11.43 11.60
N SER A 272 -15.05 12.11 11.15
CA SER A 272 -15.46 13.40 11.72
C SER A 272 -16.38 13.09 12.90
N ALA A 273 -15.81 13.11 14.09
CA ALA A 273 -16.60 13.24 15.31
C ALA A 273 -17.47 14.51 15.19
N PRO A 274 -18.77 14.46 15.49
CA PRO A 274 -19.57 15.66 15.57
C PRO A 274 -19.04 16.53 16.71
N ARG A 275 -18.56 17.72 16.38
CA ARG A 275 -18.32 18.77 17.38
C ARG A 275 -19.67 19.13 17.98
N ALA A 276 -19.86 18.84 19.25
CA ALA A 276 -20.94 19.39 20.04
C ALA A 276 -20.75 20.90 20.10
N THR A 277 -21.62 21.63 19.44
CA THR A 277 -21.76 23.07 19.61
C THR A 277 -22.57 23.28 20.89
N MET A 278 -21.92 23.68 21.96
CA MET A 278 -22.60 24.24 23.11
C MET A 278 -23.13 25.63 22.70
N ALA A 279 -24.43 25.81 22.76
CA ALA A 279 -25.10 27.08 22.87
C ALA A 279 -25.55 27.26 24.33
#